data_81489b96926fdc50b927b5b189f03220
#
_entry.id   81489b96926fdc50b927b5b189f03220
#
_cell.length_a   1.000
_cell.length_b   1.000
_cell.length_c   1.000
_cell.angle_alpha   90.00
_cell.angle_beta   90.00
_cell.angle_gamma   90.00
#
_symmetry.space_group_name_H-M   'P 1'
#
loop_
_entity.id
_entity.type
_entity.pdbx_description
1 polymer ?
#
loop_
_entity_poly.entity_id
_entity_poly.type
_entity_poly.pdbx_seq_one_letter_code
_entity_poly.pdbx_strand_id
1 'polypeptide(L)' 'MSEPNKTLDVRGLYCPSPAMQTVVELSKMQVGQLLLVLADDPAAEDDISDLCRTRGHELVELKKNGSDLEFTIKKIK' A
#
# COMPACT_ATOMS: atom_id res chain seq x y z
N MET A 1 -16.26 6.99 -8.63
CA MET A 1 -14.89 6.50 -8.45
C MET A 1 -14.28 7.13 -7.22
N SER A 2 -13.61 6.32 -6.44
CA SER A 2 -13.02 6.80 -5.20
C SER A 2 -11.60 7.24 -5.43
N GLU A 3 -11.29 8.47 -5.02
CA GLU A 3 -9.91 8.91 -4.99
C GLU A 3 -9.29 8.49 -3.66
N PRO A 4 -7.98 8.18 -3.64
CA PRO A 4 -7.34 7.83 -2.37
C PRO A 4 -7.36 9.04 -1.43
N ASN A 5 -7.61 8.75 -0.15
CA ASN A 5 -7.58 9.78 0.88
C ASN A 5 -6.15 10.23 1.18
N LYS A 6 -5.19 9.35 0.91
CA LYS A 6 -3.79 9.64 1.18
C LYS A 6 -2.92 8.90 0.17
N THR A 7 -1.77 9.50 -0.16
CA THR A 7 -0.77 8.89 -1.04
C THR A 7 0.53 8.74 -0.29
N LEU A 8 1.11 7.54 -0.33
CA LEU A 8 2.40 7.25 0.28
C LEU A 8 3.37 6.84 -0.82
N ASP A 9 4.42 7.62 -1.01
CA ASP A 9 5.43 7.34 -2.02
C ASP A 9 6.65 6.71 -1.34
N VAL A 10 6.84 5.42 -1.58
CA VAL A 10 7.98 4.66 -1.05
C VAL A 10 8.90 4.19 -2.16
N ARG A 11 8.83 4.82 -3.33
CA ARG A 11 9.75 4.52 -4.42
C ARG A 11 11.17 4.87 -3.98
N GLY A 12 12.13 4.03 -4.37
CA GLY A 12 13.51 4.18 -3.94
C GLY A 12 13.84 3.47 -2.64
N LEU A 13 12.82 2.95 -1.92
CA LEU A 13 13.04 2.18 -0.71
C LEU A 13 12.98 0.68 -1.04
N TYR A 14 13.71 -0.10 -0.27
CA TYR A 14 13.78 -1.55 -0.46
C TYR A 14 13.08 -2.26 0.70
N CYS A 15 12.58 -3.48 0.40
CA CYS A 15 11.99 -4.36 1.40
C CYS A 15 12.93 -4.52 2.60
N PRO A 16 12.40 -4.44 3.86
CA PRO A 16 10.97 -4.40 4.21
C PRO A 16 10.40 -2.98 4.37
N SER A 17 11.16 -1.93 4.05
CA SER A 17 10.75 -0.56 4.33
C SER A 17 9.42 -0.14 3.70
N PRO A 18 9.12 -0.49 2.42
CA PRO A 18 7.83 -0.11 1.84
C PRO A 18 6.65 -0.65 2.64
N ALA A 19 6.71 -1.92 3.07
CA ALA A 19 5.63 -2.51 3.86
C ALA A 19 5.53 -1.88 5.24
N MET A 20 6.67 -1.60 5.88
CA MET A 20 6.69 -0.98 7.20
C MET A 20 6.11 0.43 7.15
N GLN A 21 6.47 1.22 6.14
CA GLN A 21 5.93 2.57 5.97
C GLN A 21 4.42 2.50 5.73
N THR A 22 3.97 1.51 4.97
CA THR A 22 2.54 1.31 4.72
C THR A 22 1.79 1.02 6.01
N VAL A 23 2.35 0.17 6.89
CA VAL A 23 1.73 -0.13 8.19
C VAL A 23 1.60 1.15 9.02
N VAL A 24 2.66 1.93 9.09
CA VAL A 24 2.65 3.17 9.87
C VAL A 24 1.58 4.12 9.33
N GLU A 25 1.49 4.26 8.01
CA GLU A 25 0.54 5.18 7.42
C GLU A 25 -0.91 4.71 7.65
N LEU A 26 -1.16 3.42 7.50
CA LEU A 26 -2.50 2.88 7.75
C LEU A 26 -2.91 3.08 9.20
N SER A 27 -1.98 3.01 10.14
CA SER A 27 -2.29 3.19 11.55
C SER A 27 -2.76 4.60 11.88
N LYS A 28 -2.44 5.57 11.03
CA LYS A 28 -2.86 6.96 11.20
C LYS A 28 -4.16 7.28 10.50
N MET A 29 -4.68 6.34 9.72
CA MET A 29 -5.87 6.55 8.92
C MET A 29 -7.11 6.00 9.62
N GLN A 30 -8.27 6.42 9.15
CA GLN A 30 -9.55 5.93 9.67
C GLN A 30 -10.05 4.77 8.82
N VAL A 31 -10.83 3.90 9.45
CA VAL A 31 -11.46 2.77 8.76
C VAL A 31 -12.32 3.29 7.61
N GLY A 32 -12.20 2.65 6.46
CA GLY A 32 -12.92 3.03 5.25
C GLY A 32 -12.14 3.95 4.33
N GLN A 33 -11.03 4.52 4.80
CA GLN A 33 -10.21 5.38 3.95
C GLN A 33 -9.31 4.57 3.02
N LEU A 34 -8.96 5.18 1.90
CA LEU A 34 -8.12 4.56 0.88
C LEU A 34 -6.71 5.16 0.93
N LEU A 35 -5.72 4.28 0.85
CA LEU A 35 -4.31 4.67 0.78
C LEU A 35 -3.75 4.21 -0.56
N LEU A 36 -3.14 5.13 -1.29
CA LEU A 36 -2.40 4.80 -2.50
C LEU A 36 -0.93 4.71 -2.15
N VAL A 37 -0.31 3.55 -2.38
CA VAL A 37 1.11 3.33 -2.11
C VAL A 37 1.83 3.19 -3.44
N LEU A 38 2.86 3.99 -3.63
CA LEU A 38 3.71 3.94 -4.82
C LEU A 38 5.04 3.31 -4.43
N ALA A 39 5.42 2.24 -5.11
CA ALA A 39 6.67 1.52 -4.84
C ALA A 39 7.33 1.12 -6.16
N ASP A 40 8.63 0.84 -6.11
CA ASP A 40 9.35 0.39 -7.31
C ASP A 40 10.22 -0.84 -7.03
N ASP A 41 10.12 -1.42 -5.84
CA ASP A 41 10.80 -2.66 -5.50
C ASP A 41 9.88 -3.84 -5.84
N PRO A 42 10.30 -4.78 -6.72
CA PRO A 42 9.45 -5.92 -7.05
C PRO A 42 9.01 -6.74 -5.83
N ALA A 43 9.81 -6.79 -4.78
CA ALA A 43 9.47 -7.52 -3.56
C ALA A 43 8.30 -6.86 -2.81
N ALA A 44 8.03 -5.57 -3.07
CA ALA A 44 6.94 -4.87 -2.42
C ALA A 44 5.58 -5.46 -2.79
N GLU A 45 5.45 -6.05 -3.98
CA GLU A 45 4.18 -6.66 -4.38
C GLU A 45 3.75 -7.72 -3.38
N ASP A 46 4.64 -8.66 -3.06
CA ASP A 46 4.33 -9.73 -2.11
C ASP A 46 4.20 -9.18 -0.69
N ASP A 47 5.11 -8.29 -0.31
CA ASP A 47 5.15 -7.77 1.06
C ASP A 47 3.88 -6.98 1.40
N ILE A 48 3.45 -6.11 0.49
CA ILE A 48 2.27 -5.28 0.72
C ILE A 48 1.00 -6.12 0.61
N SER A 49 0.96 -7.07 -0.32
CA SER A 49 -0.17 -7.99 -0.44
C SER A 49 -0.32 -8.84 0.83
N ASP A 50 0.79 -9.36 1.35
CA ASP A 50 0.78 -10.12 2.60
C ASP A 50 0.35 -9.25 3.78
N LEU A 51 0.83 -8.03 3.84
CA LEU A 51 0.45 -7.08 4.87
C LEU A 51 -1.06 -6.86 4.89
N CYS A 52 -1.67 -6.65 3.73
CA CYS A 52 -3.12 -6.45 3.64
C CYS A 52 -3.86 -7.69 4.14
N ARG A 53 -3.40 -8.87 3.76
CA ARG A 53 -4.03 -10.12 4.16
C ARG A 53 -3.91 -10.37 5.65
N THR A 54 -2.70 -10.19 6.20
CA THR A 54 -2.44 -10.53 7.60
C THR A 54 -3.04 -9.52 8.57
N ARG A 55 -3.16 -8.27 8.15
CA ARG A 55 -3.72 -7.21 9.00
C ARG A 55 -5.20 -6.96 8.74
N GLY A 56 -5.78 -7.66 7.77
CA GLY A 56 -7.21 -7.57 7.52
C GLY A 56 -7.65 -6.34 6.76
N HIS A 57 -6.76 -5.77 5.95
CA HIS A 57 -7.14 -4.67 5.06
C HIS A 57 -7.39 -5.21 3.66
N GLU A 58 -8.08 -4.42 2.84
CA GLU A 58 -8.41 -4.84 1.48
C GLU A 58 -7.45 -4.21 0.48
N LEU A 59 -6.81 -5.04 -0.34
CA LEU A 59 -6.05 -4.54 -1.49
C LEU A 59 -7.04 -4.39 -2.65
N VAL A 60 -7.50 -3.15 -2.85
CA VAL A 60 -8.56 -2.87 -3.83
C VAL A 60 -8.03 -3.02 -5.25
N GLU A 61 -6.82 -2.54 -5.48
CA GLU A 61 -6.25 -2.55 -6.82
C GLU A 61 -4.74 -2.57 -6.75
N LEU A 62 -4.13 -3.26 -7.70
CA LEU A 62 -2.68 -3.23 -7.91
C LEU A 62 -2.44 -2.96 -9.38
N LYS A 63 -1.76 -1.86 -9.68
CA LYS A 63 -1.37 -1.50 -11.04
C LYS A 63 0.13 -1.57 -11.18
N LYS A 64 0.58 -2.00 -12.34
CA LYS A 64 2.00 -2.07 -12.67
C LYS A 64 2.27 -1.20 -13.88
N ASN A 65 3.16 -0.22 -13.72
CA ASN A 65 3.57 0.70 -14.78
C ASN A 65 5.08 0.62 -14.91
N GLY A 66 5.57 -0.22 -15.85
CA GLY A 66 6.99 -0.45 -15.93
C GLY A 66 7.49 -1.08 -14.65
N SER A 67 8.45 -0.42 -13.98
CA SER A 67 8.96 -0.88 -12.69
C SER A 67 8.18 -0.32 -11.51
N ASP A 68 7.25 0.61 -11.74
CA ASP A 68 6.45 1.20 -10.66
C ASP A 68 5.25 0.33 -10.33
N LEU A 69 4.95 0.23 -9.03
CA LEU A 69 3.80 -0.49 -8.51
C LEU A 69 2.90 0.50 -7.78
N GLU A 70 1.59 0.44 -8.04
CA GLU A 70 0.61 1.30 -7.38
C GLU A 70 -0.41 0.42 -6.67
N PHE A 71 -0.44 0.52 -5.35
CA PHE A 71 -1.36 -0.26 -4.52
C PHE A 71 -2.44 0.64 -3.96
N THR A 72 -3.70 0.30 -4.18
CA THR A 72 -4.82 0.99 -3.54
C THR A 72 -5.33 0.09 -2.43
N ILE A 73 -5.18 0.54 -1.19
CA ILE A 73 -5.50 -0.24 0.01
C ILE A 73 -6.62 0.45 0.76
N LYS A 74 -7.66 -0.32 1.10
CA LYS A 74 -8.75 0.18 1.94
C LYS A 74 -8.53 -0.29 3.36
N LYS A 75 -8.52 0.66 4.30
CA LYS A 75 -8.38 0.31 5.71
C LYS A 75 -9.69 -0.27 6.23
N ILE A 76 -9.65 -1.51 6.70
CA ILE A 76 -10.83 -2.23 7.20
C ILE A 76 -10.86 -2.25 8.72
N LYS A 77 -9.69 -2.28 9.35
CA LYS A 77 -9.61 -2.39 10.82
C LYS A 77 -8.82 -1.28 11.45
#